data_6c5ca78955fab3b469682c6cca0e78a2
#
_entry.id   6c5ca78955fab3b469682c6cca0e78a2
#
_cell.length_a   1.000
_cell.length_b   1.000
_cell.length_c   1.000
_cell.angle_alpha   90.00
_cell.angle_beta   90.00
_cell.angle_gamma   90.00
#
_symmetry.space_group_name_H-M   'P 1'
#
loop_
_entity.id
_entity.type
_entity.pdbx_description
1 polymer ?
#
loop_
_entity_poly.entity_id
_entity_poly.type
_entity_poly.pdbx_seq_one_letter_code
_entity_poly.pdbx_strand_id
1 'polypeptide(L)'
;MQYGWFIASGFTMLVALSMAEICSSYPTSGGLYYWSAKLAGPTWAPFASWITGWFNIIGQWAGSTSVNFSLAQLIQVIILLSTGGKNGGGYEASKYVVIAFHGGILFLLGIINSLPISVISFLGQLGAIWNALGVFLLMILIPSVATERASVKFVFTHFNDKNDNGINSRPYIFLLGLLMSQYTLSGYDASAHLTEETKGADRNGPKGIISSVGISIIVGWGYILGIAFAVTDIPYLLSESNDAGGYAIAEIFYLAFKRRYGNGIGGIICLMIVAVSIFFCGMTLVTSNSRMAYAFSRDGAMPLSSLWHKVNKQEVPIYAVWLSVFISFCMALTSLGSIVAFEAMVSIAVIVLYIAYALPIIFRVTLAQKHFVPGPFNLGRYGIIIGWVSVLWVVFISILFSLPVSYPITIQTLNYTPVALGCLTILVVSYWILSARHWFKGPITNVKH
;
A
#
# COMPACT_ATOMS: atom_id res chain seq x y z
N MET A 1 0.41 7.08 -17.60
CA MET A 1 1.07 7.14 -16.29
C MET A 1 1.24 8.55 -15.76
N GLN A 2 1.88 9.45 -16.46
CA GLN A 2 2.30 10.76 -15.93
C GLN A 2 1.15 11.66 -15.49
N TYR A 3 0.14 11.86 -16.33
CA TYR A 3 -1.04 12.66 -15.96
C TYR A 3 -1.90 11.99 -14.89
N GLY A 4 -2.04 10.65 -14.96
CA GLY A 4 -2.74 9.89 -13.94
C GLY A 4 -2.09 10.01 -12.55
N TRP A 5 -0.76 10.11 -12.50
CA TRP A 5 -0.04 10.34 -11.26
C TRP A 5 -0.48 11.63 -10.57
N PHE A 6 -0.54 12.75 -11.29
CA PHE A 6 -0.96 14.05 -10.71
C PHE A 6 -2.42 14.05 -10.27
N ILE A 7 -3.32 13.42 -11.05
CA ILE A 7 -4.73 13.33 -10.68
C ILE A 7 -4.89 12.52 -9.40
N ALA A 8 -4.36 11.30 -9.37
CA ALA A 8 -4.45 10.43 -8.20
C ALA A 8 -3.78 11.06 -6.98
N SER A 9 -2.60 11.66 -7.13
CA SER A 9 -1.86 12.27 -6.03
C SER A 9 -2.52 13.55 -5.49
N GLY A 10 -3.12 14.35 -6.35
CA GLY A 10 -3.88 15.54 -5.94
C GLY A 10 -5.05 15.18 -5.03
N PHE A 11 -5.86 14.19 -5.43
CA PHE A 11 -6.97 13.71 -4.61
C PHE A 11 -6.51 12.94 -3.36
N THR A 12 -5.44 12.14 -3.46
CA THR A 12 -4.84 11.48 -2.30
C THR A 12 -4.34 12.51 -1.27
N MET A 13 -3.77 13.63 -1.71
CA MET A 13 -3.37 14.71 -0.80
C MET A 13 -4.57 15.30 -0.06
N LEU A 14 -5.75 15.44 -0.69
CA LEU A 14 -6.95 15.91 0.01
C LEU A 14 -7.41 14.91 1.08
N VAL A 15 -7.35 13.59 0.79
CA VAL A 15 -7.60 12.55 1.79
C VAL A 15 -6.61 12.63 2.94
N ALA A 16 -5.31 12.77 2.63
CA ALA A 16 -4.24 12.88 3.63
C ALA A 16 -4.40 14.13 4.51
N LEU A 17 -4.78 15.27 3.95
CA LEU A 17 -5.06 16.50 4.69
C LEU A 17 -6.23 16.33 5.66
N SER A 18 -7.32 15.68 5.22
CA SER A 18 -8.47 15.39 6.08
C SER A 18 -8.09 14.44 7.22
N MET A 19 -7.31 13.40 6.92
CA MET A 19 -6.81 12.49 7.96
C MET A 19 -5.84 13.16 8.92
N ALA A 20 -4.98 14.05 8.43
CA ALA A 20 -4.04 14.81 9.24
C ALA A 20 -4.77 15.77 10.22
N GLU A 21 -5.87 16.40 9.81
CA GLU A 21 -6.72 17.20 10.69
C GLU A 21 -7.29 16.36 11.84
N ILE A 22 -7.81 15.16 11.51
CA ILE A 22 -8.38 14.25 12.52
C ILE A 22 -7.25 13.69 13.43
N CYS A 23 -6.10 13.31 12.86
CA CYS A 23 -4.94 12.83 13.61
C CYS A 23 -4.43 13.87 14.62
N SER A 24 -4.42 15.15 14.24
CA SER A 24 -4.01 16.25 15.13
C SER A 24 -4.96 16.40 16.32
N SER A 25 -6.25 16.15 16.12
CA SER A 25 -7.26 16.24 17.18
C SER A 25 -7.26 15.01 18.09
N TYR A 26 -6.94 13.83 17.54
CA TYR A 26 -6.99 12.55 18.24
C TYR A 26 -5.74 11.70 17.94
N PRO A 27 -4.56 12.07 18.48
CA PRO A 27 -3.32 11.33 18.26
C PRO A 27 -3.29 10.04 19.11
N THR A 28 -3.67 8.92 18.51
CA THR A 28 -3.69 7.59 19.17
C THR A 28 -3.29 6.49 18.20
N SER A 29 -2.64 5.43 18.69
CA SER A 29 -2.25 4.28 17.88
C SER A 29 -3.45 3.49 17.30
N GLY A 30 -4.63 3.63 17.90
CA GLY A 30 -5.87 3.14 17.33
C GLY A 30 -6.18 3.78 15.96
N GLY A 31 -5.72 5.01 15.72
CA GLY A 31 -5.85 5.70 14.45
C GLY A 31 -7.29 5.71 13.94
N LEU A 32 -7.50 5.20 12.73
CA LEU A 32 -8.77 5.29 11.99
C LEU A 32 -10.00 4.78 12.73
N TYR A 33 -9.90 3.62 13.38
CA TYR A 33 -11.07 3.06 14.08
C TYR A 33 -11.44 3.85 15.33
N TYR A 34 -10.43 4.39 16.04
CA TYR A 34 -10.66 5.27 17.17
C TYR A 34 -11.27 6.60 16.73
N TRP A 35 -10.76 7.18 15.64
CA TRP A 35 -11.31 8.40 15.06
C TRP A 35 -12.77 8.22 14.66
N SER A 36 -13.08 7.09 14.01
CA SER A 36 -14.45 6.75 13.63
C SER A 36 -15.38 6.68 14.83
N ALA A 37 -14.95 6.06 15.93
CA ALA A 37 -15.74 6.02 17.17
C ALA A 37 -16.01 7.41 17.76
N LYS A 38 -14.97 8.25 17.82
CA LYS A 38 -15.09 9.62 18.39
C LYS A 38 -15.99 10.52 17.54
N LEU A 39 -15.90 10.40 16.22
CA LEU A 39 -16.61 11.26 15.27
C LEU A 39 -18.03 10.78 14.98
N ALA A 40 -18.34 9.50 15.15
CA ALA A 40 -19.68 8.95 14.95
C ALA A 40 -20.66 9.26 16.10
N GLY A 41 -20.14 9.72 17.24
CA GLY A 41 -20.93 9.99 18.43
C GLY A 41 -21.29 8.72 19.23
N PRO A 42 -21.81 8.86 20.48
CA PRO A 42 -21.96 7.74 21.43
C PRO A 42 -22.78 6.57 20.90
N THR A 43 -23.85 6.84 20.16
CA THR A 43 -24.76 5.81 19.66
C THR A 43 -24.13 4.92 18.59
N TRP A 44 -23.36 5.53 17.69
CA TRP A 44 -22.76 4.84 16.54
C TRP A 44 -21.29 4.45 16.75
N ALA A 45 -20.66 4.95 17.84
CA ALA A 45 -19.25 4.72 18.12
C ALA A 45 -18.81 3.25 18.03
N PRO A 46 -19.52 2.26 18.65
CA PRO A 46 -19.08 0.87 18.58
C PRO A 46 -19.13 0.30 17.16
N PHE A 47 -20.20 0.57 16.40
CA PHE A 47 -20.33 0.10 15.02
C PHE A 47 -19.33 0.76 14.08
N ALA A 48 -19.17 2.08 14.18
CA ALA A 48 -18.22 2.84 13.38
C ALA A 48 -16.78 2.39 13.62
N SER A 49 -16.42 2.16 14.87
CA SER A 49 -15.13 1.60 15.26
C SER A 49 -14.92 0.19 14.70
N TRP A 50 -15.92 -0.66 14.84
CA TRP A 50 -15.90 -2.05 14.36
C TRP A 50 -15.65 -2.15 12.87
N ILE A 51 -16.46 -1.48 12.06
CA ILE A 51 -16.35 -1.56 10.62
C ILE A 51 -15.04 -0.95 10.11
N THR A 52 -14.65 0.22 10.63
CA THR A 52 -13.39 0.88 10.25
C THR A 52 -12.19 0.03 10.64
N GLY A 53 -12.19 -0.55 11.84
CA GLY A 53 -11.10 -1.37 12.33
C GLY A 53 -10.88 -2.63 11.51
N TRP A 54 -11.94 -3.36 11.19
CA TRP A 54 -11.84 -4.57 10.36
C TRP A 54 -11.43 -4.25 8.92
N PHE A 55 -11.95 -3.18 8.32
CA PHE A 55 -11.52 -2.75 7.00
C PHE A 55 -10.03 -2.37 7.01
N ASN A 56 -9.61 -1.56 7.99
CA ASN A 56 -8.21 -1.13 8.08
C ASN A 56 -7.25 -2.32 8.26
N ILE A 57 -7.50 -3.22 9.22
CA ILE A 57 -6.57 -4.32 9.50
C ILE A 57 -6.45 -5.32 8.34
N ILE A 58 -7.57 -5.63 7.67
CA ILE A 58 -7.57 -6.53 6.51
C ILE A 58 -6.85 -5.86 5.34
N GLY A 59 -7.10 -4.56 5.11
CA GLY A 59 -6.39 -3.79 4.10
C GLY A 59 -4.88 -3.74 4.34
N GLN A 60 -4.46 -3.56 5.58
CA GLN A 60 -3.04 -3.57 5.94
C GLN A 60 -2.40 -4.96 5.79
N TRP A 61 -3.07 -6.04 6.17
CA TRP A 61 -2.57 -7.41 5.94
C TRP A 61 -2.42 -7.71 4.45
N ALA A 62 -3.41 -7.34 3.63
CA ALA A 62 -3.35 -7.50 2.19
C ALA A 62 -2.23 -6.64 1.57
N GLY A 63 -2.05 -5.39 2.04
CA GLY A 63 -0.95 -4.52 1.64
C GLY A 63 0.42 -5.11 1.99
N SER A 64 0.58 -5.62 3.21
CA SER A 64 1.81 -6.30 3.64
C SER A 64 2.10 -7.55 2.77
N THR A 65 1.08 -8.34 2.49
CA THR A 65 1.21 -9.52 1.61
C THR A 65 1.69 -9.10 0.23
N SER A 66 1.05 -8.12 -0.39
CA SER A 66 1.35 -7.71 -1.77
C SER A 66 2.76 -7.13 -1.90
N VAL A 67 3.20 -6.28 -0.97
CA VAL A 67 4.55 -5.68 -0.99
C VAL A 67 5.63 -6.74 -0.80
N ASN A 68 5.48 -7.63 0.19
CA ASN A 68 6.47 -8.66 0.44
C ASN A 68 6.49 -9.75 -0.64
N PHE A 69 5.34 -10.01 -1.28
CA PHE A 69 5.27 -10.92 -2.43
C PHE A 69 5.93 -10.30 -3.68
N SER A 70 5.74 -8.99 -3.91
CA SER A 70 6.44 -8.26 -4.97
C SER A 70 7.96 -8.30 -4.79
N LEU A 71 8.46 -8.25 -3.54
CA LEU A 71 9.89 -8.44 -3.26
C LEU A 71 10.35 -9.86 -3.62
N ALA A 72 9.56 -10.89 -3.28
CA ALA A 72 9.88 -12.27 -3.64
C ALA A 72 9.94 -12.46 -5.18
N GLN A 73 9.00 -11.85 -5.91
CA GLN A 73 9.00 -11.84 -7.38
C GLN A 73 10.23 -11.10 -7.93
N LEU A 74 10.58 -9.95 -7.37
CA LEU A 74 11.77 -9.20 -7.81
C LEU A 74 13.07 -9.99 -7.56
N ILE A 75 13.20 -10.68 -6.43
CA ILE A 75 14.34 -11.56 -6.13
C ILE A 75 14.42 -12.67 -7.17
N GLN A 76 13.31 -13.31 -7.51
CA GLN A 76 13.27 -14.34 -8.55
C GLN A 76 13.76 -13.78 -9.91
N VAL A 77 13.31 -12.59 -10.30
CA VAL A 77 13.74 -11.96 -11.55
C VAL A 77 15.23 -11.57 -11.52
N ILE A 78 15.73 -11.09 -10.38
CA ILE A 78 17.16 -10.83 -10.19
C ILE A 78 17.98 -12.13 -10.38
N ILE A 79 17.53 -13.25 -9.83
CA ILE A 79 18.17 -14.55 -9.99
C ILE A 79 18.13 -14.99 -11.46
N LEU A 80 16.98 -14.88 -12.12
CA LEU A 80 16.80 -15.19 -13.54
C LEU A 80 17.82 -14.41 -14.40
N LEU A 81 17.89 -13.09 -14.23
CA LEU A 81 18.82 -12.24 -14.98
C LEU A 81 20.29 -12.52 -14.65
N SER A 82 20.61 -12.82 -13.39
CA SER A 82 21.98 -13.13 -12.94
C SER A 82 22.50 -14.46 -13.49
N THR A 83 21.60 -15.39 -13.81
CA THR A 83 21.93 -16.72 -14.33
C THR A 83 21.87 -16.80 -15.87
N GLY A 84 21.65 -15.67 -16.56
CA GLY A 84 21.69 -15.57 -18.01
C GLY A 84 20.45 -14.98 -18.67
N GLY A 85 19.39 -14.72 -17.92
CA GLY A 85 18.08 -14.30 -18.45
C GLY A 85 17.33 -15.44 -19.13
N LYS A 86 16.07 -15.22 -19.47
CA LYS A 86 15.22 -16.25 -20.08
C LYS A 86 15.79 -16.75 -21.41
N ASN A 87 16.28 -15.83 -22.24
CA ASN A 87 16.87 -16.16 -23.54
C ASN A 87 18.24 -16.86 -23.44
N GLY A 88 18.97 -16.70 -22.32
CA GLY A 88 20.22 -17.37 -22.03
C GLY A 88 20.10 -18.66 -21.22
N GLY A 89 18.87 -19.17 -20.99
CA GLY A 89 18.65 -20.39 -20.20
C GLY A 89 18.81 -20.17 -18.69
N GLY A 90 18.54 -18.96 -18.20
CA GLY A 90 18.59 -18.61 -16.79
C GLY A 90 17.58 -19.38 -15.95
N TYR A 91 17.80 -19.41 -14.64
CA TYR A 91 16.95 -20.14 -13.71
C TYR A 91 15.58 -19.46 -13.52
N GLU A 92 14.52 -20.11 -13.99
CA GLU A 92 13.14 -19.72 -13.72
C GLU A 92 12.62 -20.43 -12.47
N ALA A 93 12.32 -19.64 -11.43
CA ALA A 93 11.82 -20.19 -10.18
C ALA A 93 10.35 -20.65 -10.33
N SER A 94 10.03 -21.81 -9.79
CA SER A 94 8.66 -22.29 -9.70
C SER A 94 7.84 -21.43 -8.70
N LYS A 95 6.50 -21.46 -8.82
CA LYS A 95 5.59 -20.76 -7.88
C LYS A 95 5.88 -21.13 -6.42
N TYR A 96 6.25 -22.38 -6.15
CA TYR A 96 6.59 -22.85 -4.80
C TYR A 96 7.87 -22.19 -4.26
N VAL A 97 8.86 -21.95 -5.11
CA VAL A 97 10.10 -21.26 -4.73
C VAL A 97 9.82 -19.78 -4.44
N VAL A 98 8.96 -19.12 -5.23
CA VAL A 98 8.54 -17.72 -4.96
C VAL A 98 7.81 -17.61 -3.63
N ILE A 99 6.92 -18.54 -3.30
CA ILE A 99 6.26 -18.60 -1.99
C ILE A 99 7.28 -18.87 -0.87
N ALA A 100 8.28 -19.71 -1.08
CA ALA A 100 9.34 -19.93 -0.11
C ALA A 100 10.17 -18.66 0.15
N PHE A 101 10.50 -17.89 -0.90
CA PHE A 101 11.15 -16.58 -0.75
C PHE A 101 10.25 -15.62 0.05
N HIS A 102 8.96 -15.55 -0.28
CA HIS A 102 7.99 -14.73 0.46
C HIS A 102 7.94 -15.12 1.94
N GLY A 103 7.85 -16.42 2.25
CA GLY A 103 7.87 -16.92 3.62
C GLY A 103 9.16 -16.58 4.36
N GLY A 104 10.32 -16.73 3.70
CA GLY A 104 11.63 -16.36 4.25
C GLY A 104 11.75 -14.85 4.55
N ILE A 105 11.24 -14.01 3.64
CA ILE A 105 11.18 -12.54 3.83
C ILE A 105 10.31 -12.21 5.04
N LEU A 106 9.09 -12.74 5.11
CA LEU A 106 8.17 -12.49 6.20
C LEU A 106 8.72 -12.98 7.55
N PHE A 107 9.38 -14.14 7.57
CA PHE A 107 10.04 -14.68 8.76
C PHE A 107 11.14 -13.73 9.25
N LEU A 108 12.00 -13.23 8.36
CA LEU A 108 13.04 -12.26 8.69
C LEU A 108 12.43 -10.95 9.21
N LEU A 109 11.37 -10.45 8.56
CA LEU A 109 10.65 -9.25 8.99
C LEU A 109 9.98 -9.45 10.35
N GLY A 110 9.47 -10.64 10.64
CA GLY A 110 8.93 -11.02 11.95
C GLY A 110 9.99 -10.95 13.05
N ILE A 111 11.20 -11.46 12.79
CA ILE A 111 12.33 -11.36 13.72
C ILE A 111 12.70 -9.89 13.96
N ILE A 112 12.88 -9.11 12.90
CA ILE A 112 13.25 -7.68 12.99
C ILE A 112 12.19 -6.91 13.79
N ASN A 113 10.90 -7.12 13.51
CA ASN A 113 9.81 -6.44 14.20
C ASN A 113 9.57 -6.95 15.64
N SER A 114 10.22 -8.03 16.05
CA SER A 114 10.25 -8.51 17.43
C SER A 114 11.35 -7.86 18.27
N LEU A 115 12.23 -7.05 17.66
CA LEU A 115 13.28 -6.29 18.32
C LEU A 115 12.72 -5.02 19.00
N PRO A 116 13.49 -4.39 19.92
CA PRO A 116 13.09 -3.13 20.55
C PRO A 116 12.81 -2.02 19.54
N ILE A 117 11.86 -1.13 19.87
CA ILE A 117 11.46 -0.02 19.01
C ILE A 117 12.64 0.88 18.59
N SER A 118 13.66 1.03 19.41
CA SER A 118 14.87 1.80 19.09
C SER A 118 15.61 1.23 17.86
N VAL A 119 15.68 -0.09 17.75
CA VAL A 119 16.31 -0.77 16.60
C VAL A 119 15.44 -0.60 15.35
N ILE A 120 14.13 -0.78 15.48
CA ILE A 120 13.18 -0.60 14.38
C ILE A 120 13.22 0.85 13.87
N SER A 121 13.27 1.81 14.78
CA SER A 121 13.39 3.25 14.46
C SER A 121 14.70 3.55 13.72
N PHE A 122 15.83 3.00 14.19
CA PHE A 122 17.12 3.15 13.49
C PHE A 122 17.08 2.55 12.07
N LEU A 123 16.55 1.34 11.93
CA LEU A 123 16.38 0.70 10.61
C LEU A 123 15.42 1.49 9.71
N GLY A 124 14.37 2.08 10.28
CA GLY A 124 13.45 2.96 9.56
C GLY A 124 14.14 4.22 9.02
N GLN A 125 15.02 4.85 9.83
CA GLN A 125 15.83 5.98 9.39
C GLN A 125 16.81 5.59 8.28
N LEU A 126 17.48 4.45 8.44
CA LEU A 126 18.35 3.90 7.40
C LEU A 126 17.59 3.63 6.10
N GLY A 127 16.38 3.04 6.20
CA GLY A 127 15.49 2.83 5.06
C GLY A 127 15.08 4.14 4.38
N ALA A 128 14.78 5.19 5.15
CA ALA A 128 14.44 6.50 4.58
C ALA A 128 15.62 7.12 3.80
N ILE A 129 16.83 7.05 4.36
CA ILE A 129 18.06 7.51 3.69
C ILE A 129 18.31 6.68 2.42
N TRP A 130 18.21 5.34 2.52
CA TRP A 130 18.38 4.44 1.38
C TRP A 130 17.39 4.75 0.25
N ASN A 131 16.11 4.92 0.58
CA ASN A 131 15.08 5.27 -0.39
C ASN A 131 15.36 6.62 -1.07
N ALA A 132 15.73 7.63 -0.29
CA ALA A 132 16.04 8.95 -0.83
C ALA A 132 17.23 8.88 -1.80
N LEU A 133 18.37 8.30 -1.38
CA LEU A 133 19.56 8.17 -2.23
C LEU A 133 19.30 7.26 -3.42
N GLY A 134 18.63 6.13 -3.22
CA GLY A 134 18.34 5.14 -4.27
C GLY A 134 17.45 5.70 -5.37
N VAL A 135 16.37 6.41 -5.01
CA VAL A 135 15.45 6.96 -6.00
C VAL A 135 16.10 8.06 -6.84
N PHE A 136 16.88 8.97 -6.24
CA PHE A 136 17.61 10.00 -6.99
C PHE A 136 18.69 9.39 -7.88
N LEU A 137 19.41 8.38 -7.38
CA LEU A 137 20.38 7.66 -8.18
C LEU A 137 19.74 7.02 -9.41
N LEU A 138 18.66 6.24 -9.24
CA LEU A 138 17.99 5.54 -10.33
C LEU A 138 17.32 6.50 -11.32
N MET A 139 16.72 7.58 -10.84
CA MET A 139 16.08 8.61 -11.65
C MET A 139 17.07 9.24 -12.65
N ILE A 140 18.34 9.40 -12.26
CA ILE A 140 19.38 10.00 -13.09
C ILE A 140 20.13 8.92 -13.88
N LEU A 141 20.51 7.82 -13.24
CA LEU A 141 21.38 6.79 -13.79
C LEU A 141 20.73 6.06 -14.98
N ILE A 142 19.47 5.61 -14.82
CA ILE A 142 18.80 4.81 -15.86
C ILE A 142 18.70 5.55 -17.19
N PRO A 143 18.14 6.78 -17.27
CA PRO A 143 18.09 7.51 -18.54
C PRO A 143 19.47 7.95 -19.03
N SER A 144 20.48 8.10 -18.15
CA SER A 144 21.83 8.48 -18.55
C SER A 144 22.58 7.32 -19.19
N VAL A 145 22.34 6.09 -18.74
CA VAL A 145 22.95 4.87 -19.28
C VAL A 145 22.23 4.40 -20.54
N ALA A 146 20.93 4.60 -20.66
CA ALA A 146 20.15 4.21 -21.83
C ALA A 146 20.74 4.80 -23.12
N THR A 147 21.11 3.92 -24.06
CA THR A 147 21.67 4.30 -25.38
C THR A 147 20.62 4.92 -26.29
N GLU A 148 19.41 4.36 -26.24
CA GLU A 148 18.24 4.88 -26.94
C GLU A 148 17.32 5.54 -25.91
N ARG A 149 16.93 6.77 -26.16
CA ARG A 149 16.02 7.51 -25.28
C ARG A 149 14.73 7.85 -26.01
N ALA A 150 13.63 7.67 -25.30
CA ALA A 150 12.33 8.11 -25.79
C ALA A 150 12.34 9.64 -26.01
N SER A 151 11.72 10.10 -27.10
CA SER A 151 11.57 11.53 -27.34
C SER A 151 10.65 12.16 -26.29
N VAL A 152 10.86 13.46 -26.01
CA VAL A 152 9.99 14.22 -25.11
C VAL A 152 8.53 14.12 -25.55
N LYS A 153 8.27 14.19 -26.88
CA LYS A 153 6.92 14.00 -27.44
C LYS A 153 6.36 12.63 -27.07
N PHE A 154 7.14 11.56 -27.24
CA PHE A 154 6.70 10.20 -26.88
C PHE A 154 6.36 10.12 -25.38
N VAL A 155 7.25 10.57 -24.50
CA VAL A 155 7.09 10.50 -23.04
C VAL A 155 5.82 11.21 -22.57
N PHE A 156 5.47 12.37 -23.15
CA PHE A 156 4.32 13.17 -22.69
C PHE A 156 3.05 12.97 -23.50
N THR A 157 3.10 12.48 -24.73
CA THR A 157 1.92 12.40 -25.59
C THR A 157 1.56 10.98 -26.04
N HIS A 158 2.48 10.02 -25.88
CA HIS A 158 2.17 8.64 -26.29
C HIS A 158 1.16 8.01 -25.34
N PHE A 159 0.09 7.48 -25.92
CA PHE A 159 -0.93 6.71 -25.21
C PHE A 159 -0.94 5.30 -25.79
N ASN A 160 -0.58 4.31 -24.96
CA ASN A 160 -0.63 2.91 -25.35
C ASN A 160 -2.08 2.41 -25.25
N ASP A 161 -2.78 2.36 -26.38
CA ASP A 161 -4.14 1.84 -26.51
C ASP A 161 -4.18 0.42 -27.10
N LYS A 162 -3.02 -0.09 -27.54
CA LYS A 162 -2.87 -1.47 -27.98
C LYS A 162 -2.68 -2.37 -26.77
N ASN A 163 -3.76 -3.00 -26.34
CA ASN A 163 -3.74 -3.99 -25.27
C ASN A 163 -4.51 -5.24 -25.69
N ASP A 164 -4.07 -6.39 -25.19
CA ASP A 164 -4.72 -7.68 -25.45
C ASP A 164 -5.96 -7.88 -24.56
N ASN A 165 -6.33 -6.87 -23.78
CA ASN A 165 -7.44 -6.96 -22.81
C ASN A 165 -8.81 -6.65 -23.42
N GLY A 166 -8.93 -6.45 -24.75
CA GLY A 166 -10.19 -6.20 -25.44
C GLY A 166 -10.87 -4.87 -25.09
N ILE A 167 -10.18 -3.94 -24.43
CA ILE A 167 -10.72 -2.62 -24.06
C ILE A 167 -10.31 -1.59 -25.11
N ASN A 168 -11.28 -1.03 -25.83
CA ASN A 168 -11.04 -0.05 -26.91
C ASN A 168 -11.20 1.41 -26.44
N SER A 169 -11.78 1.65 -25.27
CA SER A 169 -12.06 3.00 -24.77
C SER A 169 -10.83 3.60 -24.09
N ARG A 170 -10.18 4.58 -24.74
CA ARG A 170 -9.04 5.32 -24.20
C ARG A 170 -9.30 5.96 -22.83
N PRO A 171 -10.45 6.65 -22.59
CA PRO A 171 -10.75 7.16 -21.26
C PRO A 171 -10.81 6.08 -20.20
N TYR A 172 -11.40 4.92 -20.54
CA TYR A 172 -11.51 3.81 -19.61
C TYR A 172 -10.13 3.21 -19.27
N ILE A 173 -9.26 2.99 -20.27
CA ILE A 173 -7.87 2.55 -20.05
C ILE A 173 -7.11 3.54 -19.16
N PHE A 174 -7.29 4.86 -19.38
CA PHE A 174 -6.68 5.89 -18.56
C PHE A 174 -7.14 5.81 -17.10
N LEU A 175 -8.44 5.65 -16.88
CA LEU A 175 -9.02 5.55 -15.54
C LEU A 175 -8.54 4.28 -14.81
N LEU A 176 -8.51 3.12 -15.48
CA LEU A 176 -7.93 1.90 -14.88
C LEU A 176 -6.46 2.07 -14.50
N GLY A 177 -5.70 2.83 -15.30
CA GLY A 177 -4.30 3.14 -15.00
C GLY A 177 -4.09 3.96 -13.72
N LEU A 178 -5.12 4.60 -13.15
CA LEU A 178 -5.04 5.29 -11.87
C LEU A 178 -4.81 4.33 -10.69
N LEU A 179 -5.19 3.05 -10.82
CA LEU A 179 -5.01 2.04 -9.77
C LEU A 179 -3.54 1.96 -9.32
N MET A 180 -2.59 1.95 -10.28
CA MET A 180 -1.17 1.88 -9.96
C MET A 180 -0.71 3.10 -9.14
N SER A 181 -1.11 4.30 -9.53
CA SER A 181 -0.81 5.52 -8.79
C SER A 181 -1.44 5.53 -7.40
N GLN A 182 -2.67 5.04 -7.31
CA GLN A 182 -3.43 4.97 -6.06
C GLN A 182 -2.84 3.94 -5.09
N TYR A 183 -2.41 2.78 -5.60
CA TYR A 183 -1.70 1.76 -4.83
C TYR A 183 -0.39 2.30 -4.27
N THR A 184 0.42 2.96 -5.10
CA THR A 184 1.73 3.51 -4.71
C THR A 184 1.59 4.59 -3.63
N LEU A 185 0.50 5.36 -3.64
CA LEU A 185 0.22 6.44 -2.69
C LEU A 185 -0.64 5.99 -1.50
N SER A 186 -0.70 4.70 -1.18
CA SER A 186 -1.40 4.17 0.00
C SER A 186 -0.46 3.96 1.19
N GLY A 187 -1.01 3.72 2.38
CA GLY A 187 -0.25 3.35 3.58
C GLY A 187 0.31 4.52 4.41
N TYR A 188 -0.04 5.76 4.10
CA TYR A 188 0.36 6.94 4.89
C TYR A 188 -0.32 7.02 6.26
N ASP A 189 -1.31 6.19 6.54
CA ASP A 189 -1.91 5.97 7.85
C ASP A 189 -0.95 5.31 8.85
N ALA A 190 0.15 4.71 8.39
CA ALA A 190 1.18 4.16 9.26
C ALA A 190 1.68 5.16 10.31
N SER A 191 1.77 6.46 9.95
CA SER A 191 2.12 7.53 10.90
C SER A 191 1.11 7.66 12.03
N ALA A 192 -0.18 7.39 11.80
CA ALA A 192 -1.21 7.42 12.84
C ALA A 192 -1.06 6.25 13.82
N HIS A 193 -0.73 5.06 13.33
CA HIS A 193 -0.55 3.88 14.19
C HIS A 193 0.71 3.91 15.07
N LEU A 194 1.62 4.85 14.80
CA LEU A 194 2.85 5.06 15.58
C LEU A 194 2.77 6.30 16.50
N THR A 195 1.61 6.93 16.65
CA THR A 195 1.47 8.16 17.43
C THR A 195 1.77 7.99 18.92
N GLU A 196 1.46 6.85 19.54
CA GLU A 196 1.77 6.59 20.95
C GLU A 196 3.29 6.45 21.20
N GLU A 197 4.06 6.11 20.16
CA GLU A 197 5.54 6.04 20.21
C GLU A 197 6.20 7.35 19.73
N THR A 198 5.40 8.38 19.36
CA THR A 198 5.88 9.63 18.75
C THR A 198 5.75 10.81 19.71
N LYS A 199 6.85 11.51 19.98
CA LYS A 199 6.84 12.75 20.78
C LYS A 199 6.09 13.86 20.04
N GLY A 200 5.19 14.58 20.73
CA GLY A 200 4.39 15.65 20.14
C GLY A 200 3.51 15.15 18.98
N ALA A 201 2.84 14.02 19.18
CA ALA A 201 2.09 13.30 18.16
C ALA A 201 0.97 14.14 17.51
N ASP A 202 0.37 15.09 18.26
CA ASP A 202 -0.63 16.05 17.79
C ASP A 202 -0.13 16.97 16.67
N ARG A 203 1.18 17.17 16.57
CA ARG A 203 1.84 17.97 15.53
C ARG A 203 2.63 17.11 14.56
N ASN A 204 3.33 16.08 15.06
CA ASN A 204 4.23 15.27 14.24
C ASN A 204 3.49 14.17 13.46
N GLY A 205 2.40 13.62 14.00
CA GLY A 205 1.52 12.69 13.28
C GLY A 205 0.98 13.30 11.96
N PRO A 206 0.31 14.46 12.02
CA PRO A 206 -0.16 15.18 10.82
C PRO A 206 0.96 15.49 9.81
N LYS A 207 2.13 15.95 10.30
CA LYS A 207 3.30 16.18 9.44
C LYS A 207 3.76 14.92 8.74
N GLY A 208 3.80 13.78 9.46
CA GLY A 208 4.13 12.48 8.88
C GLY A 208 3.20 12.09 7.74
N ILE A 209 1.88 12.22 7.94
CA ILE A 209 0.86 11.93 6.92
C ILE A 209 1.04 12.82 5.69
N ILE A 210 1.13 14.14 5.87
CA ILE A 210 1.19 15.11 4.77
C ILE A 210 2.53 15.00 4.03
N SER A 211 3.65 14.91 4.75
CA SER A 211 4.97 14.87 4.14
C SER A 211 5.21 13.57 3.37
N SER A 212 4.67 12.43 3.84
CA SER A 212 4.80 11.16 3.12
C SER A 212 4.15 11.24 1.73
N VAL A 213 2.93 11.77 1.64
CA VAL A 213 2.26 11.97 0.35
C VAL A 213 2.94 13.06 -0.48
N GLY A 214 3.27 14.22 0.13
CA GLY A 214 3.88 15.35 -0.56
C GLY A 214 5.24 15.04 -1.19
N ILE A 215 6.11 14.35 -0.46
CA ILE A 215 7.41 13.91 -0.98
C ILE A 215 7.20 12.87 -2.09
N SER A 216 6.28 11.91 -1.90
CA SER A 216 5.98 10.90 -2.90
C SER A 216 5.44 11.47 -4.21
N ILE A 217 4.67 12.56 -4.17
CA ILE A 217 4.18 13.24 -5.38
C ILE A 217 5.36 13.74 -6.23
N ILE A 218 6.28 14.44 -5.61
CA ILE A 218 7.40 15.10 -6.32
C ILE A 218 8.44 14.08 -6.77
N VAL A 219 8.91 13.26 -5.83
CA VAL A 219 9.99 12.29 -6.07
C VAL A 219 9.50 11.14 -6.97
N GLY A 220 8.28 10.66 -6.72
CA GLY A 220 7.67 9.61 -7.55
C GLY A 220 7.47 10.04 -8.99
N TRP A 221 7.04 11.28 -9.23
CA TRP A 221 6.94 11.82 -10.58
C TRP A 221 8.29 11.89 -11.29
N GLY A 222 9.32 12.39 -10.61
CA GLY A 222 10.68 12.43 -11.15
C GLY A 222 11.20 11.02 -11.52
N TYR A 223 10.93 10.03 -10.66
CA TYR A 223 11.28 8.64 -10.91
C TYR A 223 10.54 8.04 -12.12
N ILE A 224 9.23 8.28 -12.21
CA ILE A 224 8.42 7.87 -13.38
C ILE A 224 8.95 8.48 -14.67
N LEU A 225 9.32 9.78 -14.64
CA LEU A 225 9.92 10.44 -15.80
C LEU A 225 11.25 9.82 -16.18
N GLY A 226 12.15 9.62 -15.22
CA GLY A 226 13.46 9.01 -15.47
C GLY A 226 13.34 7.66 -16.17
N ILE A 227 12.45 6.80 -15.69
CA ILE A 227 12.20 5.49 -16.31
C ILE A 227 11.53 5.66 -17.69
N ALA A 228 10.55 6.55 -17.83
CA ALA A 228 9.82 6.73 -19.09
C ALA A 228 10.74 7.16 -20.24
N PHE A 229 11.81 7.92 -19.97
CA PHE A 229 12.82 8.25 -20.99
C PHE A 229 13.69 7.05 -21.43
N ALA A 230 13.76 5.98 -20.64
CA ALA A 230 14.45 4.75 -21.02
C ALA A 230 13.55 3.73 -21.74
N VAL A 231 12.25 4.01 -21.88
CA VAL A 231 11.27 3.14 -22.57
C VAL A 231 11.24 3.47 -24.06
N THR A 232 11.62 2.50 -24.91
CA THR A 232 11.61 2.67 -26.37
C THR A 232 10.63 1.73 -27.06
N ASP A 233 10.47 0.51 -26.58
CA ASP A 233 9.61 -0.53 -27.17
C ASP A 233 8.72 -1.18 -26.10
N ILE A 234 7.49 -0.69 -25.99
CA ILE A 234 6.53 -1.18 -24.99
C ILE A 234 6.13 -2.64 -25.24
N PRO A 235 5.78 -3.07 -26.46
CA PRO A 235 5.43 -4.46 -26.73
C PRO A 235 6.52 -5.46 -26.31
N TYR A 236 7.79 -5.15 -26.62
CA TYR A 236 8.89 -6.01 -26.19
C TYR A 236 9.05 -6.07 -24.67
N LEU A 237 8.95 -4.93 -23.99
CA LEU A 237 9.09 -4.86 -22.53
C LEU A 237 8.01 -5.64 -21.77
N LEU A 238 6.82 -5.76 -22.36
CA LEU A 238 5.71 -6.52 -21.79
C LEU A 238 5.68 -7.99 -22.23
N SER A 239 6.53 -8.37 -23.20
CA SER A 239 6.57 -9.73 -23.73
C SER A 239 7.19 -10.69 -22.70
N GLU A 240 6.55 -11.82 -22.47
CA GLU A 240 7.10 -12.91 -21.66
C GLU A 240 8.38 -13.54 -22.26
N SER A 241 8.70 -13.25 -23.51
CA SER A 241 9.88 -13.75 -24.21
C SER A 241 11.15 -12.93 -23.98
N ASN A 242 11.08 -11.80 -23.25
CA ASN A 242 12.26 -11.00 -22.93
C ASN A 242 13.13 -11.66 -21.82
N ASP A 243 14.33 -11.14 -21.59
CA ASP A 243 15.27 -11.72 -20.62
C ASP A 243 14.74 -11.74 -19.18
N ALA A 244 13.91 -10.76 -18.81
CA ALA A 244 13.28 -10.67 -17.48
C ALA A 244 11.94 -11.44 -17.36
N GLY A 245 11.55 -12.21 -18.39
CA GLY A 245 10.32 -13.00 -18.37
C GLY A 245 9.04 -12.18 -18.27
N GLY A 246 8.98 -11.01 -18.94
CA GLY A 246 7.82 -10.09 -18.93
C GLY A 246 7.82 -9.09 -17.77
N TYR A 247 8.82 -9.10 -16.88
CA TYR A 247 8.93 -8.11 -15.80
C TYR A 247 9.50 -6.79 -16.34
N ALA A 248 8.63 -5.93 -16.85
CA ALA A 248 8.98 -4.76 -17.66
C ALA A 248 10.06 -3.85 -17.04
N ILE A 249 9.94 -3.52 -15.74
CA ILE A 249 10.89 -2.61 -15.06
C ILE A 249 12.29 -3.24 -14.96
N ALA A 250 12.37 -4.56 -14.73
CA ALA A 250 13.62 -5.25 -14.67
C ALA A 250 14.29 -5.32 -16.05
N GLU A 251 13.49 -5.55 -17.09
CA GLU A 251 13.97 -5.53 -18.47
C GLU A 251 14.51 -4.16 -18.88
N ILE A 252 13.82 -3.06 -18.53
CA ILE A 252 14.30 -1.69 -18.77
C ILE A 252 15.69 -1.49 -18.18
N PHE A 253 15.88 -1.85 -16.90
CA PHE A 253 17.15 -1.66 -16.21
C PHE A 253 18.24 -2.54 -16.80
N TYR A 254 17.92 -3.81 -17.05
CA TYR A 254 18.86 -4.78 -17.63
C TYR A 254 19.32 -4.37 -19.03
N LEU A 255 18.36 -3.99 -19.92
CA LEU A 255 18.65 -3.57 -21.29
C LEU A 255 19.45 -2.26 -21.35
N ALA A 256 19.17 -1.29 -20.50
CA ALA A 256 19.91 -0.03 -20.48
C ALA A 256 21.43 -0.28 -20.34
N PHE A 257 21.82 -1.19 -19.44
CA PHE A 257 23.23 -1.55 -19.25
C PHE A 257 23.73 -2.54 -20.31
N LYS A 258 22.94 -3.55 -20.67
CA LYS A 258 23.31 -4.57 -21.66
C LYS A 258 23.64 -3.97 -23.01
N ARG A 259 22.81 -3.02 -23.49
CA ARG A 259 23.03 -2.33 -24.77
C ARG A 259 24.27 -1.42 -24.75
N ARG A 260 24.58 -0.78 -23.63
CA ARG A 260 25.72 0.15 -23.53
C ARG A 260 27.05 -0.54 -23.24
N TYR A 261 27.07 -1.52 -22.36
CA TYR A 261 28.28 -2.14 -21.83
C TYR A 261 28.47 -3.61 -22.25
N GLY A 262 27.56 -4.17 -23.03
CA GLY A 262 27.56 -5.57 -23.43
C GLY A 262 27.12 -6.56 -22.34
N ASN A 263 26.91 -6.12 -21.12
CA ASN A 263 26.41 -6.93 -20.02
C ASN A 263 25.37 -6.16 -19.19
N GLY A 264 24.46 -6.90 -18.51
CA GLY A 264 23.36 -6.33 -17.74
C GLY A 264 23.64 -6.18 -16.23
N ILE A 265 24.87 -6.40 -15.77
CA ILE A 265 25.23 -6.45 -14.33
C ILE A 265 24.83 -5.14 -13.61
N GLY A 266 25.10 -3.99 -14.23
CA GLY A 266 24.71 -2.71 -13.65
C GLY A 266 23.19 -2.57 -13.46
N GLY A 267 22.38 -3.10 -14.40
CA GLY A 267 20.93 -3.17 -14.25
C GLY A 267 20.49 -4.05 -13.09
N ILE A 268 21.14 -5.19 -12.88
CA ILE A 268 20.90 -6.09 -11.74
C ILE A 268 21.23 -5.38 -10.42
N ILE A 269 22.33 -4.62 -10.34
CA ILE A 269 22.67 -3.81 -9.16
C ILE A 269 21.58 -2.76 -8.88
N CYS A 270 21.08 -2.10 -9.92
CA CYS A 270 19.96 -1.16 -9.79
C CYS A 270 18.69 -1.85 -9.25
N LEU A 271 18.39 -3.08 -9.69
CA LEU A 271 17.26 -3.86 -9.16
C LEU A 271 17.46 -4.25 -7.70
N MET A 272 18.70 -4.54 -7.27
CA MET A 272 18.99 -4.79 -5.85
C MET A 272 18.74 -3.55 -4.99
N ILE A 273 19.02 -2.34 -5.48
CA ILE A 273 18.66 -1.09 -4.78
C ILE A 273 17.14 -1.02 -4.55
N VAL A 274 16.36 -1.34 -5.58
CA VAL A 274 14.87 -1.40 -5.47
C VAL A 274 14.44 -2.49 -4.50
N ALA A 275 15.04 -3.69 -4.54
CA ALA A 275 14.71 -4.79 -3.66
C ALA A 275 14.92 -4.43 -2.17
N VAL A 276 16.02 -3.77 -1.83
CA VAL A 276 16.28 -3.27 -0.46
C VAL A 276 15.25 -2.20 -0.05
N SER A 277 14.83 -1.34 -0.97
CA SER A 277 13.77 -0.35 -0.72
C SER A 277 12.43 -1.03 -0.41
N ILE A 278 12.05 -2.06 -1.17
CA ILE A 278 10.82 -2.82 -0.92
C ILE A 278 10.92 -3.57 0.42
N PHE A 279 12.09 -4.10 0.77
CA PHE A 279 12.33 -4.74 2.07
C PHE A 279 12.05 -3.79 3.25
N PHE A 280 12.56 -2.56 3.21
CA PHE A 280 12.26 -1.56 4.24
C PHE A 280 10.79 -1.16 4.26
N CYS A 281 10.13 -1.09 3.10
CA CYS A 281 8.69 -0.88 3.02
C CYS A 281 7.92 -2.04 3.70
N GLY A 282 8.27 -3.29 3.41
CA GLY A 282 7.70 -4.47 4.07
C GLY A 282 7.92 -4.46 5.58
N MET A 283 9.09 -4.04 6.04
CA MET A 283 9.41 -3.91 7.47
C MET A 283 8.45 -2.93 8.16
N THR A 284 8.28 -1.73 7.59
CA THR A 284 7.39 -0.70 8.17
C THR A 284 5.92 -1.10 8.12
N LEU A 285 5.49 -1.82 7.08
CA LEU A 285 4.14 -2.38 7.01
C LEU A 285 3.88 -3.39 8.13
N VAL A 286 4.79 -4.34 8.38
CA VAL A 286 4.66 -5.29 9.50
C VAL A 286 4.66 -4.53 10.85
N THR A 287 5.47 -3.47 10.99
CA THR A 287 5.46 -2.61 12.18
C THR A 287 4.07 -2.00 12.38
N SER A 288 3.52 -1.30 11.39
CA SER A 288 2.21 -0.65 11.45
C SER A 288 1.09 -1.66 11.72
N ASN A 289 1.06 -2.78 10.98
CA ASN A 289 0.07 -3.84 11.15
C ASN A 289 0.04 -4.40 12.56
N SER A 290 1.21 -4.66 13.13
CA SER A 290 1.32 -5.22 14.48
C SER A 290 0.82 -4.24 15.55
N ARG A 291 1.09 -2.93 15.42
CA ARG A 291 0.58 -1.90 16.35
C ARG A 291 -0.93 -1.75 16.22
N MET A 292 -1.45 -1.76 14.99
CA MET A 292 -2.89 -1.73 14.75
C MET A 292 -3.58 -2.98 15.31
N ALA A 293 -3.04 -4.18 15.06
CA ALA A 293 -3.57 -5.44 15.61
C ALA A 293 -3.53 -5.45 17.15
N TYR A 294 -2.44 -4.96 17.74
CA TYR A 294 -2.32 -4.79 19.19
C TYR A 294 -3.40 -3.86 19.74
N ALA A 295 -3.53 -2.65 19.19
CA ALA A 295 -4.51 -1.67 19.65
C ALA A 295 -5.95 -2.19 19.50
N PHE A 296 -6.28 -2.79 18.37
CA PHE A 296 -7.61 -3.33 18.09
C PHE A 296 -7.95 -4.54 18.96
N SER A 297 -6.94 -5.37 19.32
CA SER A 297 -7.11 -6.47 20.26
C SER A 297 -7.16 -6.00 21.70
N ARG A 298 -6.43 -4.93 22.10
CA ARG A 298 -6.54 -4.30 23.43
C ARG A 298 -7.97 -3.85 23.71
N ASP A 299 -8.62 -3.32 22.68
CA ASP A 299 -10.04 -2.90 22.76
C ASP A 299 -11.02 -4.06 22.65
N GLY A 300 -10.54 -5.30 22.55
CA GLY A 300 -11.36 -6.50 22.55
C GLY A 300 -11.99 -6.85 21.20
N ALA A 301 -11.69 -6.15 20.11
CA ALA A 301 -12.36 -6.30 18.81
C ALA A 301 -11.93 -7.54 18.00
N MET A 302 -10.85 -8.20 18.39
CA MET A 302 -10.31 -9.38 17.68
C MET A 302 -10.63 -10.70 18.40
N PRO A 303 -10.83 -11.80 17.67
CA PRO A 303 -10.84 -13.13 18.29
C PRO A 303 -9.54 -13.38 19.05
N LEU A 304 -9.60 -14.02 20.21
CA LEU A 304 -8.44 -14.27 21.07
C LEU A 304 -7.69 -12.99 21.49
N SER A 305 -8.39 -11.89 21.67
CA SER A 305 -7.83 -10.58 22.06
C SER A 305 -6.83 -10.66 23.22
N SER A 306 -7.11 -11.51 24.23
CA SER A 306 -6.23 -11.72 25.39
C SER A 306 -4.82 -12.25 25.03
N LEU A 307 -4.64 -12.79 23.84
CA LEU A 307 -3.35 -13.27 23.35
C LEU A 307 -2.61 -12.15 22.59
N TRP A 308 -3.30 -11.47 21.68
CA TRP A 308 -2.67 -10.55 20.73
C TRP A 308 -2.26 -9.21 21.36
N HIS A 309 -2.90 -8.79 22.46
CA HIS A 309 -2.53 -7.55 23.14
C HIS A 309 -1.43 -7.73 24.21
N LYS A 310 -0.80 -8.90 24.29
CA LYS A 310 0.35 -9.10 25.16
C LYS A 310 1.60 -8.47 24.59
N VAL A 311 2.31 -7.73 25.44
CA VAL A 311 3.63 -7.17 25.13
C VAL A 311 4.73 -7.87 25.95
N ASN A 312 5.93 -7.85 25.42
CA ASN A 312 7.11 -8.32 26.14
C ASN A 312 7.64 -7.26 27.14
N LYS A 313 8.77 -7.54 27.80
CA LYS A 313 9.43 -6.60 28.73
C LYS A 313 9.90 -5.30 28.06
N GLN A 314 9.98 -5.25 26.74
CA GLN A 314 10.41 -4.12 25.93
C GLN A 314 9.23 -3.42 25.25
N GLU A 315 8.00 -3.71 25.71
CA GLU A 315 6.73 -3.16 25.18
C GLU A 315 6.45 -3.51 23.71
N VAL A 316 7.11 -4.55 23.17
CA VAL A 316 6.88 -5.02 21.79
C VAL A 316 5.75 -6.04 21.77
N PRO A 317 4.72 -5.88 20.90
CA PRO A 317 3.60 -6.81 20.77
C PRO A 317 3.97 -8.02 19.88
N ILE A 318 4.84 -8.90 20.38
CA ILE A 318 5.41 -10.02 19.62
C ILE A 318 4.31 -10.91 19.02
N TYR A 319 3.26 -11.23 19.78
CA TYR A 319 2.17 -12.07 19.27
C TYR A 319 1.42 -11.42 18.11
N ALA A 320 1.21 -10.10 18.14
CA ALA A 320 0.59 -9.37 17.03
C ALA A 320 1.52 -9.30 15.80
N VAL A 321 2.84 -9.20 16.00
CA VAL A 321 3.84 -9.29 14.91
C VAL A 321 3.72 -10.61 14.18
N TRP A 322 3.79 -11.72 14.92
CA TRP A 322 3.73 -13.05 14.31
C TRP A 322 2.37 -13.41 13.75
N LEU A 323 1.28 -12.88 14.32
CA LEU A 323 -0.06 -12.97 13.73
C LEU A 323 -0.09 -12.30 12.35
N SER A 324 0.44 -11.07 12.24
CA SER A 324 0.46 -10.33 10.97
C SER A 324 1.32 -11.04 9.91
N VAL A 325 2.48 -11.56 10.29
CA VAL A 325 3.35 -12.38 9.43
C VAL A 325 2.62 -13.64 8.95
N PHE A 326 1.98 -14.37 9.87
CA PHE A 326 1.26 -15.61 9.55
C PHE A 326 0.09 -15.36 8.59
N ILE A 327 -0.74 -14.35 8.85
CA ILE A 327 -1.87 -14.00 7.97
C ILE A 327 -1.36 -13.57 6.60
N SER A 328 -0.32 -12.73 6.54
CA SER A 328 0.27 -12.31 5.26
C SER A 328 0.81 -13.50 4.47
N PHE A 329 1.40 -14.49 5.14
CA PHE A 329 1.85 -15.72 4.47
C PHE A 329 0.66 -16.55 3.93
N CYS A 330 -0.38 -16.75 4.75
CA CYS A 330 -1.58 -17.49 4.33
C CYS A 330 -2.29 -16.81 3.14
N MET A 331 -2.37 -15.49 3.13
CA MET A 331 -2.96 -14.74 2.01
C MET A 331 -2.17 -14.95 0.71
N ALA A 332 -0.84 -15.03 0.77
CA ALA A 332 0.00 -15.27 -0.42
C ALA A 332 -0.19 -16.68 -1.00
N LEU A 333 -0.63 -17.67 -0.22
CA LEU A 333 -0.90 -19.03 -0.71
C LEU A 333 -1.98 -19.07 -1.80
N THR A 334 -2.85 -18.07 -1.88
CA THR A 334 -3.85 -17.95 -2.95
C THR A 334 -3.21 -17.88 -4.34
N SER A 335 -1.98 -17.36 -4.46
CA SER A 335 -1.23 -17.30 -5.71
C SER A 335 -0.84 -18.67 -6.27
N LEU A 336 -0.79 -19.71 -5.46
CA LEU A 336 -0.54 -21.08 -5.92
C LEU A 336 -1.72 -21.63 -6.73
N GLY A 337 -2.94 -21.28 -6.31
CA GLY A 337 -4.16 -21.72 -6.98
C GLY A 337 -4.52 -20.86 -8.19
N SER A 338 -4.45 -19.54 -8.06
CA SER A 338 -4.83 -18.60 -9.11
C SER A 338 -4.11 -17.27 -8.94
N ILE A 339 -3.42 -16.85 -10.01
CA ILE A 339 -2.81 -15.51 -10.06
C ILE A 339 -3.87 -14.41 -10.04
N VAL A 340 -5.02 -14.65 -10.70
CA VAL A 340 -6.16 -13.73 -10.73
C VAL A 340 -6.75 -13.50 -9.33
N ALA A 341 -6.83 -14.56 -8.51
CA ALA A 341 -7.26 -14.44 -7.12
C ALA A 341 -6.27 -13.61 -6.29
N PHE A 342 -4.97 -13.74 -6.55
CA PHE A 342 -3.94 -12.94 -5.91
C PHE A 342 -4.01 -11.47 -6.32
N GLU A 343 -4.17 -11.17 -7.62
CA GLU A 343 -4.33 -9.81 -8.14
C GLU A 343 -5.59 -9.13 -7.59
N ALA A 344 -6.69 -9.87 -7.46
CA ALA A 344 -7.90 -9.38 -6.82
C ALA A 344 -7.65 -9.02 -5.34
N MET A 345 -6.89 -9.84 -4.61
CA MET A 345 -6.51 -9.54 -3.22
C MET A 345 -5.66 -8.26 -3.12
N VAL A 346 -4.74 -8.04 -4.05
CA VAL A 346 -3.94 -6.80 -4.11
C VAL A 346 -4.82 -5.59 -4.37
N SER A 347 -5.77 -5.70 -5.31
CA SER A 347 -6.72 -4.63 -5.62
C SER A 347 -7.65 -4.31 -4.44
N ILE A 348 -8.10 -5.34 -3.72
CA ILE A 348 -8.90 -5.18 -2.49
C ILE A 348 -8.12 -4.40 -1.45
N ALA A 349 -6.81 -4.64 -1.28
CA ALA A 349 -6.00 -3.92 -0.31
C ALA A 349 -6.14 -2.41 -0.46
N VAL A 350 -6.09 -1.89 -1.69
CA VAL A 350 -6.26 -0.47 -1.98
C VAL A 350 -7.65 0.01 -1.60
N ILE A 351 -8.70 -0.66 -2.12
CA ILE A 351 -10.09 -0.22 -1.94
C ILE A 351 -10.46 -0.24 -0.45
N VAL A 352 -10.13 -1.32 0.25
CA VAL A 352 -10.48 -1.50 1.67
C VAL A 352 -9.76 -0.48 2.55
N LEU A 353 -8.47 -0.18 2.27
CA LEU A 353 -7.74 0.88 2.97
C LEU A 353 -8.36 2.26 2.72
N TYR A 354 -8.67 2.60 1.47
CA TYR A 354 -9.28 3.90 1.17
C TYR A 354 -10.68 4.04 1.74
N ILE A 355 -11.48 2.97 1.80
CA ILE A 355 -12.76 2.98 2.51
C ILE A 355 -12.53 3.22 4.02
N ALA A 356 -11.53 2.56 4.61
CA ALA A 356 -11.17 2.79 6.01
C ALA A 356 -10.72 4.24 6.28
N TYR A 357 -10.04 4.89 5.31
CA TYR A 357 -9.69 6.32 5.39
C TYR A 357 -10.92 7.23 5.28
N ALA A 358 -11.86 6.88 4.38
CA ALA A 358 -13.05 7.68 4.15
C ALA A 358 -14.06 7.63 5.32
N LEU A 359 -14.13 6.53 6.07
CA LEU A 359 -15.08 6.37 7.16
C LEU A 359 -14.94 7.45 8.26
N PRO A 360 -13.77 7.70 8.87
CA PRO A 360 -13.64 8.80 9.83
C PRO A 360 -13.86 10.16 9.18
N ILE A 361 -13.48 10.35 7.91
CA ILE A 361 -13.68 11.62 7.19
C ILE A 361 -15.18 11.89 7.01
N ILE A 362 -15.98 10.90 6.58
CA ILE A 362 -17.43 11.08 6.43
C ILE A 362 -18.10 11.39 7.77
N PHE A 363 -17.69 10.73 8.86
CA PHE A 363 -18.21 11.05 10.19
C PHE A 363 -17.82 12.47 10.62
N ARG A 364 -16.61 12.93 10.27
CA ARG A 364 -16.16 14.31 10.54
C ARG A 364 -17.01 15.36 9.82
N VAL A 365 -17.34 15.13 8.54
CA VAL A 365 -18.09 16.11 7.73
C VAL A 365 -19.60 16.03 7.91
N THR A 366 -20.12 14.93 8.50
CA THR A 366 -21.55 14.74 8.74
C THR A 366 -21.89 14.85 10.22
N LEU A 367 -21.61 13.82 11.02
CA LEU A 367 -22.07 13.69 12.41
C LEU A 367 -21.32 14.62 13.36
N ALA A 368 -20.00 14.77 13.20
CA ALA A 368 -19.18 15.60 14.07
C ALA A 368 -19.03 17.05 13.61
N GLN A 369 -19.68 17.48 12.54
CA GLN A 369 -19.45 18.80 11.95
C GLN A 369 -19.49 19.97 12.96
N LYS A 370 -20.45 19.92 13.90
CA LYS A 370 -20.66 20.99 14.89
C LYS A 370 -19.90 20.78 16.21
N HIS A 371 -19.42 19.57 16.48
CA HIS A 371 -18.83 19.19 17.77
C HIS A 371 -17.34 18.82 17.67
N PHE A 372 -16.76 18.92 16.49
CA PHE A 372 -15.35 18.63 16.29
C PHE A 372 -14.48 19.70 16.94
N VAL A 373 -13.58 19.25 17.81
CA VAL A 373 -12.58 20.11 18.44
C VAL A 373 -11.29 20.00 17.62
N PRO A 374 -10.89 21.07 16.93
CA PRO A 374 -9.70 21.04 16.09
C PRO A 374 -8.42 20.97 16.93
N GLY A 375 -7.45 20.16 16.46
CA GLY A 375 -6.11 20.11 17.04
C GLY A 375 -5.22 21.28 16.55
N PRO A 376 -3.91 21.23 16.91
CA PRO A 376 -2.92 22.23 16.46
C PRO A 376 -2.81 22.37 14.92
N PHE A 377 -3.05 21.29 14.18
CA PHE A 377 -3.20 21.32 12.73
C PHE A 377 -4.69 21.22 12.38
N ASN A 378 -5.21 22.22 11.70
CA ASN A 378 -6.59 22.21 11.23
C ASN A 378 -6.71 22.93 9.87
N LEU A 379 -7.70 22.52 9.09
CA LEU A 379 -7.99 23.06 7.75
C LEU A 379 -8.97 24.24 7.80
N GLY A 380 -9.42 24.64 8.99
CA GLY A 380 -10.36 25.71 9.21
C GLY A 380 -11.66 25.54 8.41
N ARG A 381 -12.09 26.61 7.75
CA ARG A 381 -13.31 26.61 6.92
C ARG A 381 -13.30 25.66 5.73
N TYR A 382 -12.11 25.27 5.25
CA TYR A 382 -11.95 24.39 4.09
C TYR A 382 -12.05 22.91 4.47
N GLY A 383 -11.92 22.54 5.74
CA GLY A 383 -11.92 21.14 6.20
C GLY A 383 -13.14 20.34 5.76
N ILE A 384 -14.33 20.96 5.79
CA ILE A 384 -15.58 20.31 5.35
C ILE A 384 -15.58 20.07 3.83
N ILE A 385 -15.16 21.05 3.04
CA ILE A 385 -15.15 20.94 1.56
C ILE A 385 -14.11 19.88 1.14
N ILE A 386 -12.91 19.94 1.71
CA ILE A 386 -11.83 18.98 1.45
C ILE A 386 -12.30 17.57 1.86
N GLY A 387 -12.94 17.44 3.01
CA GLY A 387 -13.48 16.15 3.47
C GLY A 387 -14.52 15.55 2.53
N TRP A 388 -15.47 16.34 2.03
CA TRP A 388 -16.46 15.87 1.06
C TRP A 388 -15.81 15.46 -0.28
N VAL A 389 -14.87 16.26 -0.80
CA VAL A 389 -14.12 15.90 -2.02
C VAL A 389 -13.34 14.59 -1.80
N SER A 390 -12.74 14.41 -0.64
CA SER A 390 -12.03 13.17 -0.28
C SER A 390 -12.95 11.96 -0.27
N VAL A 391 -14.13 12.06 0.34
CA VAL A 391 -15.11 10.96 0.37
C VAL A 391 -15.60 10.63 -1.03
N LEU A 392 -15.95 11.64 -1.82
CA LEU A 392 -16.41 11.43 -3.21
C LEU A 392 -15.33 10.77 -4.08
N TRP A 393 -14.08 11.18 -3.90
CA TRP A 393 -12.94 10.52 -4.57
C TRP A 393 -12.83 9.05 -4.20
N VAL A 394 -12.90 8.71 -2.91
CA VAL A 394 -12.81 7.32 -2.46
C VAL A 394 -13.97 6.48 -3.00
N VAL A 395 -15.19 7.01 -3.02
CA VAL A 395 -16.33 6.32 -3.65
C VAL A 395 -16.07 6.09 -5.13
N PHE A 396 -15.60 7.12 -5.85
CA PHE A 396 -15.30 7.04 -7.27
C PHE A 396 -14.27 5.95 -7.59
N ILE A 397 -13.11 5.95 -6.89
CA ILE A 397 -12.07 4.94 -7.15
C ILE A 397 -12.50 3.54 -6.73
N SER A 398 -13.31 3.41 -5.66
CA SER A 398 -13.83 2.10 -5.23
C SER A 398 -14.74 1.46 -6.28
N ILE A 399 -15.58 2.26 -6.93
CA ILE A 399 -16.39 1.81 -8.07
C ILE A 399 -15.49 1.51 -9.26
N LEU A 400 -14.59 2.43 -9.62
CA LEU A 400 -13.73 2.31 -10.79
C LEU A 400 -12.87 1.05 -10.75
N PHE A 401 -12.23 0.75 -9.63
CA PHE A 401 -11.36 -0.43 -9.48
C PHE A 401 -12.13 -1.74 -9.29
N SER A 402 -13.46 -1.65 -9.16
CA SER A 402 -14.36 -2.79 -9.19
C SER A 402 -14.85 -3.14 -10.61
N LEU A 403 -14.59 -2.28 -11.59
CA LEU A 403 -15.00 -2.51 -12.98
C LEU A 403 -14.10 -3.55 -13.69
N PRO A 404 -14.57 -4.15 -14.80
CA PRO A 404 -13.78 -5.14 -15.54
C PRO A 404 -12.46 -4.58 -16.05
N VAL A 405 -11.41 -5.36 -15.93
CA VAL A 405 -10.05 -5.01 -16.41
C VAL A 405 -9.72 -5.68 -17.76
N SER A 406 -10.58 -6.58 -18.25
CA SER A 406 -10.42 -7.31 -19.51
C SER A 406 -11.77 -7.75 -20.09
N TYR A 407 -11.85 -7.86 -21.40
CA TYR A 407 -12.98 -8.38 -22.17
C TYR A 407 -12.52 -9.45 -23.16
N PRO A 408 -13.31 -10.53 -23.42
CA PRO A 408 -14.58 -10.85 -22.79
C PRO A 408 -14.45 -11.23 -21.31
N ILE A 409 -15.51 -10.98 -20.53
CA ILE A 409 -15.54 -11.36 -19.11
C ILE A 409 -15.77 -12.86 -19.03
N THR A 410 -14.78 -13.58 -18.50
CA THR A 410 -14.80 -15.02 -18.22
C THR A 410 -14.44 -15.24 -16.74
N ILE A 411 -14.55 -16.49 -16.26
CA ILE A 411 -14.11 -16.84 -14.91
C ILE A 411 -12.63 -16.50 -14.70
N GLN A 412 -11.82 -16.54 -15.75
CA GLN A 412 -10.38 -16.25 -15.68
C GLN A 412 -10.05 -14.76 -15.81
N THR A 413 -10.92 -13.95 -16.38
CA THR A 413 -10.72 -12.50 -16.61
C THR A 413 -11.61 -11.62 -15.75
N LEU A 414 -12.50 -12.23 -14.92
CA LEU A 414 -13.38 -11.51 -14.02
C LEU A 414 -12.54 -10.76 -12.96
N ASN A 415 -12.84 -9.49 -12.76
CA ASN A 415 -12.33 -8.76 -11.63
C ASN A 415 -13.06 -9.21 -10.34
N TYR A 416 -12.41 -10.05 -9.56
CA TYR A 416 -12.98 -10.59 -8.30
C TYR A 416 -13.01 -9.56 -7.15
N THR A 417 -12.48 -8.38 -7.34
CA THR A 417 -12.44 -7.32 -6.32
C THR A 417 -13.81 -7.02 -5.70
N PRO A 418 -14.90 -6.78 -6.48
CA PRO A 418 -16.21 -6.50 -5.90
C PRO A 418 -16.80 -7.71 -5.15
N VAL A 419 -16.50 -8.93 -5.59
CA VAL A 419 -16.96 -10.16 -4.91
C VAL A 419 -16.32 -10.26 -3.53
N ALA A 420 -15.00 -10.07 -3.46
CA ALA A 420 -14.27 -10.17 -2.22
C ALA A 420 -14.56 -8.99 -1.27
N LEU A 421 -14.75 -7.77 -1.79
CA LEU A 421 -15.22 -6.63 -1.00
C LEU A 421 -16.63 -6.88 -0.42
N GLY A 422 -17.53 -7.43 -1.23
CA GLY A 422 -18.88 -7.81 -0.81
C GLY A 422 -18.85 -8.90 0.27
N CYS A 423 -18.08 -9.97 0.08
CA CYS A 423 -17.89 -11.02 1.08
C CYS A 423 -17.32 -10.47 2.40
N LEU A 424 -16.29 -9.63 2.33
CA LEU A 424 -15.72 -8.97 3.50
C LEU A 424 -16.77 -8.15 4.24
N THR A 425 -17.50 -7.31 3.51
CA THR A 425 -18.54 -6.46 4.10
C THR A 425 -19.63 -7.29 4.77
N ILE A 426 -20.11 -8.34 4.10
CA ILE A 426 -21.12 -9.25 4.65
C ILE A 426 -20.60 -9.93 5.92
N LEU A 427 -19.36 -10.42 5.92
CA LEU A 427 -18.76 -11.07 7.09
C LEU A 427 -18.65 -10.11 8.28
N VAL A 428 -18.11 -8.91 8.06
CA VAL A 428 -17.92 -7.89 9.11
C VAL A 428 -19.25 -7.44 9.69
N VAL A 429 -20.24 -7.15 8.84
CA VAL A 429 -21.57 -6.68 9.26
C VAL A 429 -22.37 -7.81 9.91
N SER A 430 -22.35 -9.03 9.34
CA SER A 430 -23.06 -10.19 9.93
C SER A 430 -22.49 -10.53 11.30
N TYR A 431 -21.16 -10.53 11.46
CA TYR A 431 -20.56 -10.80 12.77
C TYR A 431 -20.89 -9.68 13.78
N TRP A 432 -21.00 -8.44 13.34
CA TRP A 432 -21.51 -7.36 14.17
C TRP A 432 -22.94 -7.64 14.65
N ILE A 433 -23.86 -7.93 13.73
CA ILE A 433 -25.28 -8.14 14.05
C ILE A 433 -25.48 -9.36 14.94
N LEU A 434 -24.77 -10.46 14.66
CA LEU A 434 -24.99 -11.73 15.35
C LEU A 434 -24.31 -11.80 16.72
N SER A 435 -23.16 -11.14 16.90
CA SER A 435 -22.34 -11.29 18.09
C SER A 435 -21.77 -9.98 18.63
N ALA A 436 -20.99 -9.25 17.86
CA ALA A 436 -20.12 -8.20 18.37
C ALA A 436 -20.89 -7.05 19.03
N ARG A 437 -22.07 -6.68 18.56
CA ARG A 437 -22.90 -5.62 19.15
C ARG A 437 -23.26 -5.85 20.62
N HIS A 438 -23.18 -7.09 21.11
CA HIS A 438 -23.55 -7.43 22.49
C HIS A 438 -22.40 -7.26 23.48
N TRP A 439 -21.15 -7.32 23.00
CA TRP A 439 -19.97 -7.28 23.88
C TRP A 439 -18.97 -6.19 23.51
N PHE A 440 -18.87 -5.77 22.26
CA PHE A 440 -17.94 -4.73 21.83
C PHE A 440 -18.54 -3.34 22.07
N LYS A 441 -17.89 -2.56 22.94
CA LYS A 441 -18.35 -1.22 23.35
C LYS A 441 -17.60 -0.08 22.65
N GLY A 442 -16.70 -0.38 21.72
CA GLY A 442 -15.81 0.59 21.10
C GLY A 442 -14.45 0.70 21.80
N PRO A 443 -13.58 1.62 21.36
CA PRO A 443 -12.24 1.75 21.92
C PRO A 443 -12.27 2.19 23.38
N ILE A 444 -11.37 1.60 24.19
CA ILE A 444 -11.21 1.93 25.60
C ILE A 444 -10.52 3.29 25.71
N THR A 445 -11.22 4.27 26.26
CA THR A 445 -10.65 5.61 26.49
C THR A 445 -10.14 5.70 27.92
N ASN A 446 -8.84 5.58 28.12
CA ASN A 446 -8.19 5.80 29.44
C ASN A 446 -7.93 7.28 29.73
N VAL A 447 -8.38 8.19 28.90
CA VAL A 447 -8.20 9.63 29.13
C VAL A 447 -9.31 10.11 30.07
N LYS A 448 -9.02 10.10 31.36
CA LYS A 448 -9.74 11.01 32.29
C LYS A 448 -9.35 12.44 31.89
N HIS A 449 -10.31 13.19 31.37
CA HIS A 449 -10.17 14.64 31.19
C HIS A 449 -10.16 15.34 32.53
#